data_498c4db4bbb0e9368071bcaa4bdc3e22
#
_entry.id   498c4db4bbb0e9368071bcaa4bdc3e22
#
_cell.length_a   1.000
_cell.length_b   1.000
_cell.length_c   1.000
_cell.angle_alpha   90.00
_cell.angle_beta   90.00
_cell.angle_gamma   90.00
#
_symmetry.space_group_name_H-M   'P 1'
#
loop_
_entity.id
_entity.type
_entity.pdbx_description
1 polymer ?
#
loop_
_entity_poly.entity_id
_entity_poly.type
_entity_poly.pdbx_seq_one_letter_code
_entity_poly.pdbx_strand_id
1 'polypeptide(L)'
;GGASPAELLKCVRAQAQRFLCAQQPSAVAQHRNAALRACMEHGRAWKQGLYTLTIPTGGGKTFASLAFALEHAVARHMDRVIYVIPYTSIIDQTVETFSGLLGEENVLAHYAGVDYQTVEPDEMTPEQYRKLLASENWDAPVVVTTAVQFFESLYANRSSRCRKLHNIANSVVIFDEAQTIPPDYLLPCLSAIAQLVQDYHTTAVLCTATQPALGPLFSQLAPQLSIGEICPHTDALYEALRRTTLTDLGTISRDALCGRLCAHEQALCVVNRRSTAQELFAALPPDGSYCLTTLLCAADRRRQIREIRARLRDGLPCRVVSTSLIEAGVDVDFPAAYREQCGLDSLLQTAGRCNREGKRSAAESIVYRFRLEDVLAPVMLAKNISALAFAARRAPDLASPQAIE
;
A
#
# COMPACT_ATOMS: atom_id res chain seq x y z
N GLY A 1 -11.97 -21.63 16.75
CA GLY A 1 -12.40 -20.87 15.59
C GLY A 1 -12.46 -19.40 15.94
N GLY A 2 -12.01 -18.55 15.04
CA GLY A 2 -12.14 -17.11 15.20
C GLY A 2 -13.58 -16.63 15.04
N ALA A 3 -13.80 -15.33 15.20
CA ALA A 3 -15.10 -14.70 15.00
C ALA A 3 -15.60 -14.88 13.55
N SER A 4 -16.90 -14.98 13.36
CA SER A 4 -17.50 -15.02 12.02
C SER A 4 -17.33 -13.68 11.29
N PRO A 5 -17.36 -13.66 9.94
CA PRO A 5 -17.36 -12.39 9.20
C PRO A 5 -18.46 -11.41 9.63
N ALA A 6 -19.62 -11.93 10.07
CA ALA A 6 -20.73 -11.12 10.56
C ALA A 6 -20.41 -10.42 11.90
N GLU A 7 -19.65 -11.06 12.79
CA GLU A 7 -19.20 -10.46 14.04
C GLU A 7 -18.14 -9.40 13.79
N LEU A 8 -17.17 -9.67 12.90
CA LEU A 8 -16.15 -8.70 12.50
C LEU A 8 -16.75 -7.49 11.79
N LEU A 9 -17.79 -7.69 10.98
CA LEU A 9 -18.50 -6.61 10.31
C LEU A 9 -19.11 -5.62 11.29
N LYS A 10 -19.57 -6.07 12.48
CA LYS A 10 -20.09 -5.14 13.50
C LYS A 10 -19.03 -4.17 13.98
N CYS A 11 -17.78 -4.62 14.16
CA CYS A 11 -16.65 -3.76 14.54
C CYS A 11 -16.37 -2.73 13.45
N VAL A 12 -16.32 -3.16 12.17
CA VAL A 12 -16.08 -2.26 11.05
C VAL A 12 -17.21 -1.25 10.88
N ARG A 13 -18.47 -1.66 11.00
CA ARG A 13 -19.62 -0.72 10.93
C ARG A 13 -19.60 0.29 12.06
N ALA A 14 -19.26 -0.11 13.28
CA ALA A 14 -19.13 0.82 14.40
C ALA A 14 -18.04 1.86 14.14
N GLN A 15 -16.89 1.47 13.61
CA GLN A 15 -15.82 2.39 13.24
C GLN A 15 -16.21 3.28 12.05
N ALA A 16 -16.86 2.72 11.02
CA ALA A 16 -17.37 3.48 9.88
C ALA A 16 -18.36 4.55 10.33
N GLN A 17 -19.26 4.24 11.24
CA GLN A 17 -20.23 5.19 11.78
C GLN A 17 -19.54 6.37 12.47
N ARG A 18 -18.45 6.14 13.21
CA ARG A 18 -17.66 7.24 13.81
C ARG A 18 -17.12 8.21 12.75
N PHE A 19 -16.63 7.70 11.62
CA PHE A 19 -16.15 8.54 10.52
C PHE A 19 -17.31 9.28 9.82
N LEU A 20 -18.41 8.58 9.58
CA LEU A 20 -19.55 9.11 8.84
C LEU A 20 -20.39 10.12 9.63
N CYS A 21 -20.38 10.05 10.96
CA CYS A 21 -21.13 10.93 11.87
C CYS A 21 -20.29 12.06 12.46
N ALA A 22 -19.03 12.24 12.02
CA ALA A 22 -18.19 13.33 12.50
C ALA A 22 -18.83 14.69 12.19
N GLN A 23 -18.91 15.57 13.20
CA GLN A 23 -19.44 16.92 13.04
C GLN A 23 -18.46 17.76 12.20
N GLN A 24 -18.98 18.49 11.20
CA GLN A 24 -18.22 19.38 10.31
C GLN A 24 -16.99 18.73 9.66
N PRO A 25 -17.17 17.69 8.84
CA PRO A 25 -16.06 17.05 8.18
C PRO A 25 -15.40 18.01 7.18
N SER A 26 -14.06 17.99 7.11
CA SER A 26 -13.30 18.68 6.06
C SER A 26 -13.71 18.17 4.66
N ALA A 27 -13.44 18.95 3.61
CA ALA A 27 -13.73 18.52 2.24
C ALA A 27 -13.11 17.13 1.93
N VAL A 28 -11.88 16.89 2.37
CA VAL A 28 -11.22 15.57 2.25
C VAL A 28 -11.98 14.48 3.00
N ALA A 29 -12.45 14.76 4.22
CA ALA A 29 -13.22 13.79 4.99
C ALA A 29 -14.57 13.47 4.35
N GLN A 30 -15.24 14.45 3.72
CA GLN A 30 -16.47 14.24 2.97
C GLN A 30 -16.25 13.27 1.79
N HIS A 31 -15.19 13.46 1.01
CA HIS A 31 -14.86 12.57 -0.11
C HIS A 31 -14.44 11.17 0.36
N ARG A 32 -13.65 11.06 1.44
CA ARG A 32 -13.33 9.76 2.07
C ARG A 32 -14.60 9.03 2.52
N ASN A 33 -15.53 9.77 3.14
CA ASN A 33 -16.79 9.22 3.59
C ASN A 33 -17.68 8.77 2.42
N ALA A 34 -17.67 9.49 1.30
CA ALA A 34 -18.39 9.07 0.10
C ALA A 34 -17.82 7.75 -0.46
N ALA A 35 -16.49 7.63 -0.56
CA ALA A 35 -15.81 6.40 -0.97
C ALA A 35 -16.11 5.23 -0.02
N LEU A 36 -16.09 5.47 1.30
CA LEU A 36 -16.43 4.45 2.30
C LEU A 36 -17.87 3.98 2.17
N ARG A 37 -18.83 4.90 1.99
CA ARG A 37 -20.25 4.54 1.76
C ARG A 37 -20.40 3.69 0.50
N ALA A 38 -19.77 4.07 -0.62
CA ALA A 38 -19.81 3.30 -1.86
C ALA A 38 -19.24 1.88 -1.65
N CYS A 39 -18.11 1.74 -0.95
CA CYS A 39 -17.53 0.44 -0.62
C CYS A 39 -18.50 -0.43 0.19
N MET A 40 -19.13 0.11 1.23
CA MET A 40 -20.06 -0.64 2.06
C MET A 40 -21.35 -1.01 1.31
N GLU A 41 -21.88 -0.11 0.50
CA GLU A 41 -23.08 -0.33 -0.29
C GLU A 41 -22.86 -1.37 -1.38
N HIS A 42 -21.81 -1.22 -2.19
CA HIS A 42 -21.47 -2.14 -3.26
C HIS A 42 -21.05 -3.51 -2.68
N GLY A 43 -20.37 -3.56 -1.54
CA GLY A 43 -20.06 -4.82 -0.84
C GLY A 43 -21.33 -5.63 -0.56
N ARG A 44 -22.39 -5.00 -0.09
CA ARG A 44 -23.68 -5.66 0.15
C ARG A 44 -24.43 -6.05 -1.10
N ALA A 45 -24.43 -5.15 -2.09
CA ALA A 45 -25.32 -5.27 -3.26
C ALA A 45 -24.74 -6.13 -4.39
N TRP A 46 -23.42 -6.05 -4.62
CA TRP A 46 -22.80 -6.64 -5.80
C TRP A 46 -22.59 -8.15 -5.65
N LYS A 47 -22.56 -8.83 -6.81
CA LYS A 47 -22.38 -10.29 -6.89
C LYS A 47 -20.91 -10.67 -6.64
N GLN A 48 -20.65 -11.95 -6.44
CA GLN A 48 -19.31 -12.50 -6.49
C GLN A 48 -18.67 -12.18 -7.86
N GLY A 49 -17.39 -11.73 -7.86
CA GLY A 49 -16.77 -11.28 -9.09
C GLY A 49 -15.39 -10.65 -8.93
N LEU A 50 -14.97 -9.94 -9.97
CA LEU A 50 -13.70 -9.22 -10.05
C LEU A 50 -13.99 -7.71 -10.05
N TYR A 51 -13.31 -7.00 -9.15
CA TYR A 51 -13.52 -5.57 -8.93
C TYR A 51 -12.21 -4.80 -8.85
N THR A 52 -12.28 -3.52 -9.18
CA THR A 52 -11.22 -2.54 -8.90
C THR A 52 -11.70 -1.55 -7.85
N LEU A 53 -10.76 -1.07 -7.05
CA LEU A 53 -10.99 0.00 -6.09
C LEU A 53 -9.90 1.04 -6.25
N THR A 54 -10.23 2.13 -6.91
CA THR A 54 -9.31 3.23 -7.20
C THR A 54 -9.53 4.35 -6.19
N ILE A 55 -8.64 4.43 -5.18
CA ILE A 55 -8.65 5.48 -4.17
C ILE A 55 -7.23 6.03 -4.05
N PRO A 56 -7.02 7.34 -4.22
CA PRO A 56 -5.69 7.95 -4.11
C PRO A 56 -5.09 7.78 -2.72
N THR A 57 -3.77 7.89 -2.64
CA THR A 57 -3.03 7.81 -1.37
C THR A 57 -3.58 8.81 -0.35
N GLY A 58 -3.83 8.33 0.86
CA GLY A 58 -4.46 9.14 1.91
C GLY A 58 -5.99 9.20 1.83
N GLY A 59 -6.62 8.57 0.84
CA GLY A 59 -8.08 8.51 0.68
C GLY A 59 -8.81 7.52 1.59
N GLY A 60 -8.10 6.80 2.48
CA GLY A 60 -8.71 5.82 3.39
C GLY A 60 -8.89 4.43 2.76
N LYS A 61 -8.14 4.09 1.70
CA LYS A 61 -8.23 2.86 0.91
C LYS A 61 -8.24 1.58 1.76
N THR A 62 -7.32 1.47 2.73
CA THR A 62 -7.18 0.27 3.58
C THR A 62 -8.44 -0.05 4.38
N PHE A 63 -9.04 0.96 5.01
CA PHE A 63 -10.27 0.76 5.77
C PHE A 63 -11.48 0.57 4.86
N ALA A 64 -11.58 1.33 3.76
CA ALA A 64 -12.68 1.22 2.82
C ALA A 64 -12.72 -0.15 2.11
N SER A 65 -11.55 -0.69 1.72
CA SER A 65 -11.46 -2.02 1.11
C SER A 65 -11.80 -3.14 2.10
N LEU A 66 -11.38 -3.03 3.36
CA LEU A 66 -11.78 -3.96 4.41
C LEU A 66 -13.30 -3.92 4.67
N ALA A 67 -13.89 -2.71 4.67
CA ALA A 67 -15.32 -2.54 4.84
C ALA A 67 -16.11 -3.18 3.67
N PHE A 68 -15.68 -2.96 2.42
CA PHE A 68 -16.23 -3.67 1.27
C PHE A 68 -16.14 -5.19 1.46
N ALA A 69 -14.95 -5.69 1.81
CA ALA A 69 -14.70 -7.12 1.89
C ALA A 69 -15.57 -7.82 2.94
N LEU A 70 -15.74 -7.23 4.13
CA LEU A 70 -16.56 -7.83 5.19
C LEU A 70 -18.07 -7.70 4.89
N GLU A 71 -18.53 -6.57 4.32
CA GLU A 71 -19.91 -6.45 3.83
C GLU A 71 -20.20 -7.51 2.75
N HIS A 72 -19.25 -7.71 1.84
CA HIS A 72 -19.39 -8.66 0.75
C HIS A 72 -19.34 -10.11 1.24
N ALA A 73 -18.40 -10.43 2.13
CA ALA A 73 -18.28 -11.76 2.72
C ALA A 73 -19.57 -12.18 3.42
N VAL A 74 -20.17 -11.30 4.21
CA VAL A 74 -21.46 -11.58 4.86
C VAL A 74 -22.59 -11.72 3.85
N ALA A 75 -22.68 -10.82 2.87
CA ALA A 75 -23.75 -10.83 1.88
C ALA A 75 -23.69 -12.02 0.89
N ARG A 76 -22.49 -12.58 0.68
CA ARG A 76 -22.25 -13.70 -0.25
C ARG A 76 -21.92 -15.02 0.46
N HIS A 77 -22.04 -15.08 1.78
CA HIS A 77 -21.72 -16.25 2.60
C HIS A 77 -20.29 -16.77 2.36
N MET A 78 -19.33 -15.84 2.29
CA MET A 78 -17.91 -16.17 2.17
C MET A 78 -17.26 -16.30 3.54
N ASP A 79 -16.25 -17.16 3.64
CA ASP A 79 -15.71 -17.62 4.92
C ASP A 79 -14.73 -16.65 5.53
N ARG A 80 -13.96 -15.88 4.71
CA ARG A 80 -12.86 -15.05 5.17
C ARG A 80 -12.49 -13.93 4.24
N VAL A 81 -11.63 -13.04 4.75
CA VAL A 81 -10.97 -11.98 3.99
C VAL A 81 -9.47 -12.24 3.94
N ILE A 82 -8.86 -12.21 2.75
CA ILE A 82 -7.42 -12.32 2.56
C ILE A 82 -6.92 -10.98 2.03
N TYR A 83 -6.04 -10.33 2.77
CA TYR A 83 -5.46 -9.03 2.42
C TYR A 83 -4.02 -9.23 1.95
N VAL A 84 -3.79 -9.02 0.66
CA VAL A 84 -2.51 -9.25 -0.01
C VAL A 84 -1.80 -7.92 -0.21
N ILE A 85 -0.60 -7.79 0.35
CA ILE A 85 0.20 -6.57 0.33
C ILE A 85 1.48 -6.80 -0.48
N PRO A 86 1.98 -5.80 -1.23
CA PRO A 86 3.16 -5.99 -2.07
C PRO A 86 4.46 -6.17 -1.28
N TYR A 87 4.60 -5.51 -0.12
CA TYR A 87 5.86 -5.41 0.61
C TYR A 87 5.72 -5.80 2.08
N THR A 88 6.73 -6.50 2.59
CA THR A 88 6.81 -6.90 4.01
C THR A 88 6.89 -5.71 4.98
N SER A 89 7.39 -4.55 4.51
CA SER A 89 7.53 -3.36 5.37
C SER A 89 6.21 -2.75 5.84
N ILE A 90 5.10 -3.05 5.16
CA ILE A 90 3.77 -2.49 5.46
C ILE A 90 2.92 -3.46 6.27
N ILE A 91 3.26 -4.74 6.22
CA ILE A 91 2.41 -5.79 6.74
C ILE A 91 2.17 -5.63 8.25
N ASP A 92 3.23 -5.29 9.01
CA ASP A 92 3.13 -5.10 10.45
C ASP A 92 2.13 -3.99 10.81
N GLN A 93 2.16 -2.86 10.10
CA GLN A 93 1.24 -1.76 10.32
C GLN A 93 -0.21 -2.12 9.96
N THR A 94 -0.41 -2.87 8.88
CA THR A 94 -1.76 -3.32 8.48
C THR A 94 -2.29 -4.33 9.48
N VAL A 95 -1.45 -5.28 9.92
CA VAL A 95 -1.80 -6.25 10.96
C VAL A 95 -2.15 -5.55 12.26
N GLU A 96 -1.33 -4.59 12.72
CA GLU A 96 -1.61 -3.81 13.93
C GLU A 96 -2.95 -3.06 13.83
N THR A 97 -3.20 -2.42 12.69
CA THR A 97 -4.46 -1.70 12.43
C THR A 97 -5.66 -2.65 12.45
N PHE A 98 -5.56 -3.79 11.78
CA PHE A 98 -6.66 -4.75 11.73
C PHE A 98 -6.86 -5.46 13.07
N SER A 99 -5.78 -5.83 13.76
CA SER A 99 -5.86 -6.43 15.10
C SER A 99 -6.46 -5.49 16.13
N GLY A 100 -6.11 -4.20 16.06
CA GLY A 100 -6.71 -3.18 16.93
C GLY A 100 -8.21 -2.96 16.69
N LEU A 101 -8.69 -3.21 15.45
CA LEU A 101 -10.09 -3.07 15.09
C LEU A 101 -10.90 -4.34 15.31
N LEU A 102 -10.33 -5.50 14.99
CA LEU A 102 -11.03 -6.77 14.88
C LEU A 102 -10.71 -7.77 16.01
N GLY A 103 -9.67 -7.50 16.82
CA GLY A 103 -9.09 -8.43 17.79
C GLY A 103 -7.91 -9.21 17.20
N GLU A 104 -6.85 -9.37 18.01
CA GLU A 104 -5.63 -10.08 17.60
C GLU A 104 -5.87 -11.55 17.21
N GLU A 105 -6.84 -12.19 17.85
CA GLU A 105 -7.20 -13.58 17.63
C GLU A 105 -7.87 -13.81 16.25
N ASN A 106 -8.35 -12.77 15.61
CA ASN A 106 -9.06 -12.83 14.32
C ASN A 106 -8.18 -12.47 13.12
N VAL A 107 -6.95 -11.98 13.35
CA VAL A 107 -6.03 -11.53 12.30
C VAL A 107 -4.77 -12.39 12.31
N LEU A 108 -4.53 -13.07 11.20
CA LEU A 108 -3.33 -13.87 10.97
C LEU A 108 -2.38 -13.15 10.05
N ALA A 109 -1.16 -12.86 10.50
CA ALA A 109 -0.06 -12.41 9.66
C ALA A 109 0.70 -13.62 9.08
N HIS A 110 0.93 -13.66 7.76
CA HIS A 110 1.73 -14.71 7.14
C HIS A 110 2.65 -14.14 6.05
N TYR A 111 3.93 -13.98 6.38
CA TYR A 111 4.97 -13.52 5.46
C TYR A 111 6.36 -14.01 5.89
N ALA A 112 7.37 -13.90 5.03
CA ALA A 112 8.71 -14.45 5.25
C ALA A 112 9.47 -13.93 6.48
N GLY A 113 8.98 -12.85 7.14
CA GLY A 113 9.58 -12.29 8.36
C GLY A 113 8.89 -12.72 9.66
N VAL A 114 7.78 -13.45 9.57
CA VAL A 114 7.11 -14.03 10.74
C VAL A 114 7.48 -15.50 10.81
N ASP A 115 8.42 -15.80 11.68
CA ASP A 115 8.81 -17.18 11.95
C ASP A 115 8.04 -17.68 13.17
N TYR A 116 6.96 -18.42 12.90
CA TYR A 116 6.23 -19.15 13.95
C TYR A 116 6.98 -20.42 14.39
N GLN A 117 8.11 -20.76 13.74
CA GLN A 117 8.91 -21.97 13.98
C GLN A 117 10.16 -21.71 14.86
N THR A 118 10.31 -20.52 15.46
CA THR A 118 11.47 -20.20 16.30
C THR A 118 11.55 -20.98 17.61
N VAL A 119 10.49 -21.70 17.97
CA VAL A 119 10.40 -22.54 19.16
C VAL A 119 10.02 -23.95 18.71
N GLU A 120 10.66 -24.96 19.28
CA GLU A 120 10.28 -26.36 19.03
C GLU A 120 8.80 -26.57 19.42
N PRO A 121 8.04 -27.38 18.68
CA PRO A 121 6.61 -27.57 18.93
C PRO A 121 6.25 -27.94 20.37
N ASP A 122 7.15 -28.67 21.05
CA ASP A 122 6.98 -29.12 22.44
C ASP A 122 7.19 -27.99 23.48
N GLU A 123 7.81 -26.88 23.07
CA GLU A 123 8.06 -25.71 23.92
C GLU A 123 7.08 -24.55 23.62
N MET A 124 6.21 -24.72 22.62
CA MET A 124 5.23 -23.69 22.23
C MET A 124 4.08 -23.59 23.23
N THR A 125 3.66 -22.35 23.49
CA THR A 125 2.37 -22.16 24.17
C THR A 125 1.22 -22.63 23.27
N PRO A 126 0.06 -23.03 23.86
CA PRO A 126 -1.10 -23.42 23.06
C PRO A 126 -1.56 -22.36 22.06
N GLU A 127 -1.30 -21.09 22.33
CA GLU A 127 -1.60 -19.98 21.43
C GLU A 127 -0.62 -19.90 20.26
N GLN A 128 0.67 -20.04 20.53
CA GLN A 128 1.71 -20.08 19.49
C GLN A 128 1.50 -21.27 18.54
N TYR A 129 1.20 -22.44 19.10
CA TYR A 129 0.91 -23.64 18.32
C TYR A 129 -0.34 -23.48 17.42
N ARG A 130 -1.41 -22.85 17.94
CA ARG A 130 -2.59 -22.50 17.14
C ARG A 130 -2.26 -21.54 16.01
N LYS A 131 -1.47 -20.49 16.26
CA LYS A 131 -1.03 -19.54 15.23
C LYS A 131 -0.17 -20.23 14.16
N LEU A 132 0.70 -21.15 14.55
CA LEU A 132 1.48 -21.95 13.61
C LEU A 132 0.58 -22.78 12.69
N LEU A 133 -0.33 -23.56 13.24
CA LEU A 133 -1.28 -24.37 12.47
C LEU A 133 -2.18 -23.51 11.57
N ALA A 134 -2.65 -22.38 12.07
CA ALA A 134 -3.44 -21.43 11.28
C ALA A 134 -2.63 -20.85 10.11
N SER A 135 -1.33 -20.61 10.29
CA SER A 135 -0.46 -20.11 9.22
C SER A 135 -0.21 -21.11 8.10
N GLU A 136 -0.18 -22.39 8.43
CA GLU A 136 -0.01 -23.46 7.42
C GLU A 136 -1.18 -23.53 6.44
N ASN A 137 -2.39 -23.32 6.94
CA ASN A 137 -3.62 -23.50 6.17
C ASN A 137 -4.37 -22.19 5.89
N TRP A 138 -3.99 -21.07 6.53
CA TRP A 138 -4.73 -19.80 6.54
C TRP A 138 -6.12 -19.93 7.16
N ASP A 139 -6.21 -20.70 8.23
CA ASP A 139 -7.46 -20.88 8.96
C ASP A 139 -7.70 -19.76 9.98
N ALA A 140 -7.96 -18.56 9.48
CA ALA A 140 -8.31 -17.38 10.24
C ALA A 140 -9.36 -16.55 9.47
N PRO A 141 -10.21 -15.78 10.16
CA PRO A 141 -11.21 -14.94 9.51
C PRO A 141 -10.63 -13.84 8.63
N VAL A 142 -9.49 -13.29 9.05
CA VAL A 142 -8.72 -12.29 8.28
C VAL A 142 -7.28 -12.76 8.21
N VAL A 143 -6.77 -12.89 6.99
CA VAL A 143 -5.37 -13.24 6.71
C VAL A 143 -4.70 -12.05 6.04
N VAL A 144 -3.56 -11.61 6.57
CA VAL A 144 -2.73 -10.57 5.95
C VAL A 144 -1.43 -11.21 5.48
N THR A 145 -1.15 -11.13 4.19
CA THR A 145 -0.01 -11.82 3.57
C THR A 145 0.64 -10.95 2.47
N THR A 146 1.79 -11.39 1.98
CA THR A 146 2.45 -10.73 0.84
C THR A 146 2.00 -11.33 -0.50
N ALA A 147 2.13 -10.55 -1.58
CA ALA A 147 1.86 -11.02 -2.94
C ALA A 147 2.71 -12.25 -3.28
N VAL A 148 3.99 -12.26 -2.88
CA VAL A 148 4.89 -13.40 -3.09
C VAL A 148 4.33 -14.65 -2.42
N GLN A 149 3.98 -14.59 -1.13
CA GLN A 149 3.43 -15.74 -0.39
C GLN A 149 2.09 -16.21 -0.94
N PHE A 150 1.25 -15.27 -1.39
CA PHE A 150 -0.04 -15.60 -1.99
C PHE A 150 0.15 -16.40 -3.28
N PHE A 151 0.89 -15.87 -4.24
CA PHE A 151 1.08 -16.53 -5.53
C PHE A 151 1.95 -17.78 -5.44
N GLU A 152 2.97 -17.82 -4.58
CA GLU A 152 3.70 -19.05 -4.29
C GLU A 152 2.80 -20.16 -3.74
N SER A 153 1.77 -19.82 -2.98
CA SER A 153 0.79 -20.81 -2.47
C SER A 153 -0.06 -21.42 -3.58
N LEU A 154 -0.24 -20.73 -4.70
CA LEU A 154 -1.00 -21.21 -5.87
C LEU A 154 -0.12 -22.00 -6.84
N TYR A 155 1.12 -21.55 -7.06
CA TYR A 155 2.02 -22.12 -8.08
C TYR A 155 3.06 -23.11 -7.53
N ALA A 156 3.06 -23.36 -6.21
CA ALA A 156 4.03 -24.29 -5.64
C ALA A 156 3.75 -25.74 -6.09
N ASN A 157 4.81 -26.44 -6.50
CA ASN A 157 4.76 -27.85 -6.84
C ASN A 157 4.82 -28.79 -5.61
N ARG A 158 4.74 -28.25 -4.39
CA ARG A 158 4.71 -29.03 -3.13
C ARG A 158 3.29 -29.05 -2.56
N SER A 159 2.76 -30.24 -2.31
CA SER A 159 1.40 -30.43 -1.75
C SER A 159 1.18 -29.69 -0.42
N SER A 160 2.22 -29.54 0.41
CA SER A 160 2.14 -28.78 1.65
C SER A 160 1.83 -27.27 1.45
N ARG A 161 2.26 -26.68 0.35
CA ARG A 161 1.96 -25.27 0.02
C ARG A 161 0.60 -25.12 -0.64
N CYS A 162 0.11 -26.11 -1.35
CA CYS A 162 -1.23 -26.11 -1.98
C CYS A 162 -2.37 -26.26 -0.98
N ARG A 163 -2.11 -26.59 0.28
CA ARG A 163 -3.14 -26.71 1.34
C ARG A 163 -3.97 -25.44 1.53
N LYS A 164 -3.40 -24.26 1.21
CA LYS A 164 -4.06 -22.97 1.37
C LYS A 164 -5.18 -22.72 0.35
N LEU A 165 -5.18 -23.43 -0.78
CA LEU A 165 -6.14 -23.20 -1.86
C LEU A 165 -7.60 -23.37 -1.40
N HIS A 166 -7.88 -24.40 -0.56
CA HIS A 166 -9.24 -24.61 -0.05
C HIS A 166 -9.72 -23.47 0.86
N ASN A 167 -8.79 -22.74 1.51
CA ASN A 167 -9.10 -21.58 2.33
C ASN A 167 -9.03 -20.26 1.54
N ILE A 168 -8.47 -20.26 0.32
CA ILE A 168 -8.58 -19.15 -0.64
C ILE A 168 -9.94 -19.24 -1.36
N ALA A 169 -10.44 -20.44 -1.62
CA ALA A 169 -11.79 -20.65 -2.14
C ALA A 169 -12.83 -20.03 -1.19
N ASN A 170 -13.94 -19.56 -1.76
CA ASN A 170 -15.03 -18.94 -1.00
C ASN A 170 -14.58 -17.78 -0.08
N SER A 171 -13.64 -16.96 -0.56
CA SER A 171 -13.12 -15.81 0.20
C SER A 171 -13.17 -14.51 -0.60
N VAL A 172 -13.04 -13.39 0.11
CA VAL A 172 -12.76 -12.09 -0.51
C VAL A 172 -11.27 -11.83 -0.44
N VAL A 173 -10.61 -11.68 -1.58
CA VAL A 173 -9.18 -11.41 -1.66
C VAL A 173 -8.96 -9.97 -2.12
N ILE A 174 -8.31 -9.17 -1.30
CA ILE A 174 -7.93 -7.80 -1.61
C ILE A 174 -6.45 -7.80 -1.99
N PHE A 175 -6.13 -7.30 -3.18
CA PHE A 175 -4.76 -7.06 -3.62
C PHE A 175 -4.47 -5.56 -3.48
N ASP A 176 -3.78 -5.18 -2.42
CA ASP A 176 -3.40 -3.78 -2.20
C ASP A 176 -2.21 -3.42 -3.08
N GLU A 177 -2.21 -2.19 -3.59
CA GLU A 177 -1.21 -1.68 -4.54
C GLU A 177 -0.98 -2.65 -5.72
N ALA A 178 -2.06 -3.13 -6.35
CA ALA A 178 -2.01 -4.14 -7.41
C ALA A 178 -1.11 -3.77 -8.60
N GLN A 179 -0.87 -2.47 -8.85
CA GLN A 179 0.07 -1.99 -9.87
C GLN A 179 1.53 -2.37 -9.60
N THR A 180 1.87 -2.81 -8.39
CA THR A 180 3.23 -3.21 -8.02
C THR A 180 3.60 -4.63 -8.45
N ILE A 181 2.65 -5.41 -8.97
CA ILE A 181 2.94 -6.73 -9.54
C ILE A 181 3.96 -6.57 -10.67
N PRO A 182 5.14 -7.23 -10.60
CA PRO A 182 6.18 -7.06 -11.61
C PRO A 182 5.67 -7.43 -13.01
N PRO A 183 6.01 -6.68 -14.07
CA PRO A 183 5.52 -6.91 -15.44
C PRO A 183 5.78 -8.33 -15.95
N ASP A 184 6.91 -8.93 -15.57
CA ASP A 184 7.28 -10.29 -16.00
C ASP A 184 6.38 -11.38 -15.40
N TYR A 185 5.72 -11.10 -14.28
CA TYR A 185 4.79 -12.01 -13.59
C TYR A 185 3.33 -11.56 -13.70
N LEU A 186 3.07 -10.44 -14.35
CA LEU A 186 1.73 -9.84 -14.39
C LEU A 186 0.69 -10.79 -15.00
N LEU A 187 0.95 -11.32 -16.19
CA LEU A 187 0.01 -12.20 -16.86
C LEU A 187 -0.29 -13.49 -16.08
N PRO A 188 0.69 -14.24 -15.56
CA PRO A 188 0.42 -15.38 -14.69
C PRO A 188 -0.40 -15.01 -13.45
N CYS A 189 -0.08 -13.90 -12.79
CA CYS A 189 -0.82 -13.47 -11.60
C CYS A 189 -2.27 -13.11 -11.93
N LEU A 190 -2.52 -12.35 -13.01
CA LEU A 190 -3.87 -12.01 -13.45
C LEU A 190 -4.65 -13.25 -13.87
N SER A 191 -4.03 -14.21 -14.54
CA SER A 191 -4.64 -15.50 -14.90
C SER A 191 -5.06 -16.29 -13.66
N ALA A 192 -4.21 -16.36 -12.64
CA ALA A 192 -4.55 -17.00 -11.37
C ALA A 192 -5.74 -16.32 -10.67
N ILE A 193 -5.75 -14.98 -10.62
CA ILE A 193 -6.86 -14.21 -10.05
C ILE A 193 -8.15 -14.50 -10.81
N ALA A 194 -8.12 -14.49 -12.14
CA ALA A 194 -9.28 -14.79 -12.96
C ALA A 194 -9.83 -16.19 -12.68
N GLN A 195 -8.96 -17.18 -12.58
CA GLN A 195 -9.34 -18.56 -12.27
C GLN A 195 -9.93 -18.72 -10.86
N LEU A 196 -9.38 -18.04 -9.85
CA LEU A 196 -9.96 -18.03 -8.50
C LEU A 196 -11.38 -17.47 -8.50
N VAL A 197 -11.62 -16.42 -9.27
CA VAL A 197 -12.96 -15.81 -9.37
C VAL A 197 -13.93 -16.74 -10.12
N GLN A 198 -13.50 -17.40 -11.19
CA GLN A 198 -14.34 -18.23 -12.02
C GLN A 198 -14.68 -19.58 -11.39
N ASP A 199 -13.68 -20.26 -10.83
CA ASP A 199 -13.77 -21.66 -10.48
C ASP A 199 -13.82 -21.92 -8.95
N TYR A 200 -13.39 -20.94 -8.14
CA TYR A 200 -13.25 -21.12 -6.69
C TYR A 200 -14.18 -20.24 -5.84
N HIS A 201 -15.18 -19.63 -6.44
CA HIS A 201 -16.13 -18.75 -5.77
C HIS A 201 -15.46 -17.63 -4.95
N THR A 202 -14.34 -17.12 -5.45
CA THR A 202 -13.60 -16.03 -4.81
C THR A 202 -14.05 -14.70 -5.38
N THR A 203 -14.18 -13.67 -4.55
CA THR A 203 -14.25 -12.29 -5.04
C THR A 203 -12.87 -11.67 -4.92
N ALA A 204 -12.36 -11.10 -6.00
CA ALA A 204 -11.09 -10.40 -6.03
C ALA A 204 -11.29 -8.89 -6.17
N VAL A 205 -10.57 -8.11 -5.36
CA VAL A 205 -10.56 -6.64 -5.41
C VAL A 205 -9.13 -6.16 -5.64
N LEU A 206 -8.90 -5.49 -6.75
CA LEU A 206 -7.61 -4.90 -7.09
C LEU A 206 -7.61 -3.44 -6.63
N CYS A 207 -6.95 -3.18 -5.52
CA CYS A 207 -6.85 -1.84 -4.94
C CYS A 207 -5.63 -1.11 -5.50
N THR A 208 -5.81 0.11 -5.97
CA THR A 208 -4.75 0.94 -6.52
C THR A 208 -4.93 2.39 -6.10
N ALA A 209 -3.82 3.12 -6.02
CA ALA A 209 -3.87 4.58 -5.89
C ALA A 209 -4.11 5.26 -7.23
N THR A 210 -3.84 4.55 -8.31
CA THR A 210 -3.94 5.00 -9.70
C THR A 210 -4.72 3.97 -10.48
N GLN A 211 -5.49 4.38 -11.48
CA GLN A 211 -6.28 3.43 -12.26
C GLN A 211 -5.37 2.65 -13.23
N PRO A 212 -5.03 1.40 -12.97
CA PRO A 212 -4.17 0.64 -13.87
C PRO A 212 -4.99 0.21 -15.10
N ALA A 213 -4.35 0.16 -16.26
CA ALA A 213 -4.92 -0.38 -17.48
C ALA A 213 -5.02 -1.93 -17.43
N LEU A 214 -5.56 -2.48 -16.34
CA LEU A 214 -5.72 -3.93 -16.15
C LEU A 214 -6.96 -4.47 -16.88
N GLY A 215 -7.95 -3.62 -17.15
CA GLY A 215 -9.18 -4.00 -17.85
C GLY A 215 -8.93 -4.69 -19.19
N PRO A 216 -8.15 -4.11 -20.11
CA PRO A 216 -7.82 -4.75 -21.38
C PRO A 216 -7.11 -6.09 -21.23
N LEU A 217 -6.22 -6.25 -20.24
CA LEU A 217 -5.52 -7.50 -19.97
C LEU A 217 -6.49 -8.60 -19.52
N PHE A 218 -7.38 -8.29 -18.57
CA PHE A 218 -8.41 -9.25 -18.16
C PHE A 218 -9.39 -9.58 -19.26
N SER A 219 -9.75 -8.63 -20.11
CA SER A 219 -10.60 -8.89 -21.28
C SER A 219 -9.97 -9.89 -22.27
N GLN A 220 -8.65 -9.93 -22.34
CA GLN A 220 -7.91 -10.93 -23.13
C GLN A 220 -7.79 -12.28 -22.43
N LEU A 221 -7.49 -12.28 -21.12
CA LEU A 221 -7.27 -13.50 -20.34
C LEU A 221 -8.56 -14.21 -19.96
N ALA A 222 -9.59 -13.47 -19.67
CA ALA A 222 -10.88 -13.98 -19.19
C ALA A 222 -12.04 -13.12 -19.72
N PRO A 223 -12.38 -13.23 -21.03
CA PRO A 223 -13.37 -12.37 -21.66
C PRO A 223 -14.78 -12.46 -21.04
N GLN A 224 -15.07 -13.54 -20.32
CA GLN A 224 -16.33 -13.77 -19.61
C GLN A 224 -16.42 -13.04 -18.26
N LEU A 225 -15.30 -12.53 -17.72
CA LEU A 225 -15.28 -11.75 -16.48
C LEU A 225 -15.48 -10.27 -16.80
N SER A 226 -16.49 -9.67 -16.19
CA SER A 226 -16.63 -8.21 -16.15
C SER A 226 -15.90 -7.67 -14.92
N ILE A 227 -15.21 -6.55 -15.10
CA ILE A 227 -14.57 -5.83 -13.99
C ILE A 227 -15.43 -4.63 -13.63
N GLY A 228 -15.83 -4.53 -12.35
CA GLY A 228 -16.57 -3.39 -11.83
C GLY A 228 -15.65 -2.46 -11.00
N GLU A 229 -15.74 -1.15 -11.21
CA GLU A 229 -15.07 -0.17 -10.33
C GLU A 229 -15.97 0.15 -9.13
N ILE A 230 -15.47 -0.09 -7.92
CA ILE A 230 -16.25 0.07 -6.68
C ILE A 230 -16.51 1.56 -6.38
N CYS A 231 -15.56 2.43 -6.67
CA CYS A 231 -15.68 3.87 -6.46
C CYS A 231 -15.55 4.63 -7.79
N PRO A 232 -16.59 4.66 -8.63
CA PRO A 232 -16.59 5.53 -9.79
C PRO A 232 -16.59 7.00 -9.34
N HIS A 233 -16.05 7.89 -10.15
CA HIS A 233 -16.01 9.34 -9.88
C HIS A 233 -15.08 9.76 -8.74
N THR A 234 -13.87 9.23 -8.73
CA THR A 234 -12.85 9.61 -7.76
C THR A 234 -12.12 10.92 -8.09
N ASP A 235 -12.43 11.58 -9.21
CA ASP A 235 -11.78 12.83 -9.64
C ASP A 235 -11.83 13.92 -8.57
N ALA A 236 -13.00 14.12 -7.94
CA ALA A 236 -13.16 15.07 -6.86
C ALA A 236 -12.34 14.70 -5.61
N LEU A 237 -12.14 13.41 -5.36
CA LEU A 237 -11.26 12.93 -4.29
C LEU A 237 -9.78 13.14 -4.64
N TYR A 238 -9.39 12.94 -5.90
CA TYR A 238 -8.04 13.26 -6.38
C TYR A 238 -7.73 14.74 -6.22
N GLU A 239 -8.63 15.63 -6.66
CA GLU A 239 -8.47 17.08 -6.49
C GLU A 239 -8.42 17.48 -5.01
N ALA A 240 -9.31 16.96 -4.17
CA ALA A 240 -9.31 17.25 -2.74
C ALA A 240 -8.06 16.74 -2.02
N LEU A 241 -7.43 15.67 -2.54
CA LEU A 241 -6.18 15.11 -2.03
C LEU A 241 -4.94 15.68 -2.71
N ARG A 242 -5.10 16.61 -3.65
CA ARG A 242 -4.00 17.34 -4.29
C ARG A 242 -3.36 18.29 -3.28
N ARG A 243 -2.30 17.83 -2.64
CA ARG A 243 -1.67 18.50 -1.49
C ARG A 243 -0.26 18.97 -1.77
N THR A 244 0.25 18.70 -2.98
CA THR A 244 1.63 18.96 -3.32
C THR A 244 1.74 19.47 -4.75
N THR A 245 2.81 20.23 -5.01
CA THR A 245 3.23 20.66 -6.34
C THR A 245 4.46 19.86 -6.75
N LEU A 246 4.45 19.30 -7.96
CA LEU A 246 5.58 18.57 -8.51
C LEU A 246 6.48 19.53 -9.28
N THR A 247 7.78 19.54 -8.97
CA THR A 247 8.80 20.36 -9.64
C THR A 247 9.97 19.50 -10.09
N ASP A 248 10.40 19.65 -11.33
CA ASP A 248 11.58 18.97 -11.86
C ASP A 248 12.82 19.84 -11.73
N LEU A 249 13.83 19.36 -11.01
CA LEU A 249 15.13 20.02 -10.87
C LEU A 249 16.11 19.67 -11.99
N GLY A 250 15.74 18.72 -12.86
CA GLY A 250 16.67 18.20 -13.85
C GLY A 250 17.82 17.40 -13.23
N THR A 251 19.01 17.56 -13.78
CA THR A 251 20.23 16.91 -13.29
C THR A 251 20.96 17.82 -12.30
N ILE A 252 21.28 17.33 -11.13
CA ILE A 252 21.95 18.09 -10.05
C ILE A 252 23.08 17.26 -9.44
N SER A 253 24.07 17.95 -8.89
CA SER A 253 25.16 17.32 -8.14
C SER A 253 24.69 16.90 -6.74
N ARG A 254 25.44 16.00 -6.11
CA ARG A 254 25.18 15.57 -4.71
C ARG A 254 25.28 16.74 -3.74
N ASP A 255 26.29 17.60 -3.91
CA ASP A 255 26.49 18.77 -3.05
C ASP A 255 25.32 19.75 -3.15
N ALA A 256 24.83 20.00 -4.36
CA ALA A 256 23.65 20.82 -4.57
C ALA A 256 22.40 20.23 -3.91
N LEU A 257 22.22 18.90 -3.99
CA LEU A 257 21.13 18.20 -3.31
C LEU A 257 21.26 18.28 -1.78
N CYS A 258 22.46 18.03 -1.23
CA CYS A 258 22.72 18.16 0.20
C CYS A 258 22.48 19.60 0.69
N GLY A 259 22.93 20.60 -0.05
CA GLY A 259 22.66 22.01 0.26
C GLY A 259 21.16 22.32 0.33
N ARG A 260 20.37 21.79 -0.61
CA ARG A 260 18.91 21.94 -0.59
C ARG A 260 18.27 21.23 0.60
N LEU A 261 18.70 20.01 0.92
CA LEU A 261 18.19 19.27 2.07
C LEU A 261 18.50 20.00 3.39
N CYS A 262 19.71 20.55 3.51
CA CYS A 262 20.13 21.32 4.70
C CYS A 262 19.34 22.63 4.85
N ALA A 263 18.84 23.21 3.76
CA ALA A 263 18.03 24.43 3.79
C ALA A 263 16.62 24.20 4.39
N HIS A 264 16.18 22.94 4.49
CA HIS A 264 14.93 22.59 5.14
C HIS A 264 15.17 22.15 6.57
N GLU A 265 14.33 22.57 7.50
CA GLU A 265 14.27 21.98 8.84
C GLU A 265 13.79 20.51 8.78
N GLN A 266 12.81 20.24 7.93
CA GLN A 266 12.23 18.91 7.75
C GLN A 266 12.11 18.60 6.26
N ALA A 267 12.76 17.54 5.81
CA ALA A 267 12.70 17.09 4.41
C ALA A 267 12.87 15.58 4.29
N LEU A 268 12.20 15.01 3.28
CA LEU A 268 12.37 13.64 2.85
C LEU A 268 13.14 13.60 1.54
N CYS A 269 14.15 12.74 1.42
CA CYS A 269 14.82 12.44 0.17
C CYS A 269 14.75 10.94 -0.11
N VAL A 270 14.18 10.56 -1.24
CA VAL A 270 14.08 9.15 -1.66
C VAL A 270 14.95 8.91 -2.88
N VAL A 271 15.87 7.97 -2.75
CA VAL A 271 16.83 7.59 -3.79
C VAL A 271 16.70 6.12 -4.17
N ASN A 272 17.25 5.75 -5.32
CA ASN A 272 17.08 4.41 -5.88
C ASN A 272 18.10 3.38 -5.34
N ARG A 273 19.25 3.84 -4.85
CA ARG A 273 20.35 2.98 -4.40
C ARG A 273 20.66 3.19 -2.91
N ARG A 274 20.95 2.10 -2.21
CA ARG A 274 21.37 2.13 -0.81
C ARG A 274 22.67 2.90 -0.60
N SER A 275 23.66 2.71 -1.49
CA SER A 275 24.93 3.44 -1.45
C SER A 275 24.71 4.94 -1.54
N THR A 276 23.88 5.40 -2.48
CA THR A 276 23.51 6.81 -2.62
C THR A 276 22.83 7.36 -1.36
N ALA A 277 21.95 6.57 -0.74
CA ALA A 277 21.31 6.98 0.51
C ALA A 277 22.34 7.15 1.64
N GLN A 278 23.29 6.24 1.77
CA GLN A 278 24.35 6.30 2.79
C GLN A 278 25.30 7.48 2.57
N GLU A 279 25.70 7.74 1.32
CA GLU A 279 26.58 8.85 0.96
C GLU A 279 25.91 10.21 1.24
N LEU A 280 24.66 10.39 0.85
CA LEU A 280 23.90 11.60 1.16
C LEU A 280 23.72 11.78 2.67
N PHE A 281 23.37 10.71 3.38
CA PHE A 281 23.21 10.74 4.85
C PHE A 281 24.50 11.16 5.54
N ALA A 282 25.65 10.63 5.12
CA ALA A 282 26.96 10.99 5.70
C ALA A 282 27.32 12.46 5.50
N ALA A 283 26.76 13.12 4.48
CA ALA A 283 26.98 14.55 4.20
C ALA A 283 25.99 15.49 4.91
N LEU A 284 24.95 14.95 5.57
CA LEU A 284 23.97 15.73 6.32
C LEU A 284 24.42 15.97 7.78
N PRO A 285 23.90 17.03 8.43
CA PRO A 285 24.13 17.25 9.85
C PRO A 285 23.72 16.03 10.68
N PRO A 286 24.52 15.57 11.66
CA PRO A 286 24.24 14.35 12.41
C PRO A 286 22.99 14.45 13.28
N ASP A 287 22.66 15.66 13.80
CA ASP A 287 21.41 15.84 14.55
C ASP A 287 20.20 15.96 13.63
N GLY A 288 19.21 15.14 13.89
CA GLY A 288 17.96 15.13 13.14
C GLY A 288 18.05 14.50 11.76
N SER A 289 19.15 13.84 11.39
CA SER A 289 19.28 13.12 10.12
C SER A 289 19.12 11.61 10.32
N TYR A 290 18.44 10.96 9.39
CA TYR A 290 18.14 9.53 9.42
C TYR A 290 18.34 8.90 8.04
N CYS A 291 18.78 7.63 8.03
CA CYS A 291 18.94 6.84 6.81
C CYS A 291 18.10 5.56 6.89
N LEU A 292 17.01 5.51 6.13
CA LEU A 292 16.10 4.36 6.11
C LEU A 292 16.35 3.51 4.86
N THR A 293 17.01 2.38 5.04
CA THR A 293 17.26 1.39 3.98
C THR A 293 16.94 -0.02 4.46
N THR A 294 16.89 -0.97 3.52
CA THR A 294 16.68 -2.39 3.81
C THR A 294 17.83 -3.04 4.60
N LEU A 295 18.94 -2.34 4.85
CA LEU A 295 20.03 -2.81 5.70
C LEU A 295 19.69 -2.74 7.20
N LEU A 296 18.72 -1.93 7.57
CA LEU A 296 18.24 -1.84 8.95
C LEU A 296 17.46 -3.10 9.33
N CYS A 297 17.77 -3.68 10.47
CA CYS A 297 16.93 -4.71 11.05
C CYS A 297 15.53 -4.14 11.40
N ALA A 298 14.56 -5.01 11.54
CA ALA A 298 13.17 -4.59 11.79
C ALA A 298 13.01 -3.77 13.08
N ALA A 299 13.78 -4.08 14.13
CA ALA A 299 13.75 -3.37 15.41
C ALA A 299 14.29 -1.94 15.27
N ASP A 300 15.45 -1.76 14.63
CA ASP A 300 16.05 -0.45 14.40
C ASP A 300 15.20 0.42 13.48
N ARG A 301 14.63 -0.17 12.43
CA ARG A 301 13.71 0.52 11.54
C ARG A 301 12.50 1.06 12.29
N ARG A 302 11.85 0.23 13.13
CA ARG A 302 10.70 0.67 13.94
C ARG A 302 11.10 1.76 14.93
N ARG A 303 12.27 1.68 15.54
CA ARG A 303 12.79 2.71 16.43
C ARG A 303 13.00 4.04 15.70
N GLN A 304 13.71 4.03 14.57
CA GLN A 304 13.95 5.25 13.78
C GLN A 304 12.64 5.88 13.27
N ILE A 305 11.70 5.08 12.80
CA ILE A 305 10.39 5.60 12.35
C ILE A 305 9.64 6.28 13.51
N ARG A 306 9.68 5.74 14.71
CA ARG A 306 9.07 6.39 15.89
C ARG A 306 9.75 7.73 16.23
N GLU A 307 11.07 7.78 16.19
CA GLU A 307 11.85 9.01 16.43
C GLU A 307 11.55 10.07 15.35
N ILE A 308 11.54 9.67 14.08
CA ILE A 308 11.18 10.54 12.95
C ILE A 308 9.77 11.14 13.15
N ARG A 309 8.78 10.32 13.49
CA ARG A 309 7.41 10.77 13.75
C ARG A 309 7.34 11.77 14.91
N ALA A 310 8.08 11.52 15.99
CA ALA A 310 8.14 12.42 17.12
C ALA A 310 8.74 13.77 16.72
N ARG A 311 9.90 13.79 16.04
CA ARG A 311 10.54 15.02 15.58
C ARG A 311 9.66 15.80 14.59
N LEU A 312 9.01 15.12 13.65
CA LEU A 312 8.09 15.77 12.71
C LEU A 312 6.92 16.45 13.43
N ARG A 313 6.31 15.77 14.39
CA ARG A 313 5.20 16.30 15.19
C ARG A 313 5.63 17.50 16.05
N ASP A 314 6.81 17.42 16.64
CA ASP A 314 7.33 18.42 17.59
C ASP A 314 8.05 19.58 16.87
N GLY A 315 8.06 19.60 15.53
CA GLY A 315 8.66 20.67 14.71
C GLY A 315 10.20 20.71 14.78
N LEU A 316 10.83 19.64 15.25
CA LEU A 316 12.30 19.54 15.38
C LEU A 316 12.95 19.22 14.02
N PRO A 317 14.23 19.60 13.82
CA PRO A 317 14.96 19.23 12.63
C PRO A 317 14.87 17.74 12.33
N CYS A 318 14.42 17.38 11.12
CA CYS A 318 14.24 16.00 10.70
C CYS A 318 14.47 15.85 9.19
N ARG A 319 15.63 15.34 8.83
CA ARG A 319 16.03 15.07 7.44
C ARG A 319 16.17 13.58 7.24
N VAL A 320 15.37 13.03 6.37
CA VAL A 320 15.36 11.57 6.14
C VAL A 320 15.82 11.28 4.71
N VAL A 321 16.87 10.51 4.58
CA VAL A 321 17.27 9.91 3.30
C VAL A 321 16.86 8.44 3.31
N SER A 322 16.11 8.02 2.32
CA SER A 322 15.55 6.66 2.26
C SER A 322 15.66 6.08 0.86
N THR A 323 15.60 4.78 0.74
CA THR A 323 15.21 4.10 -0.48
C THR A 323 13.68 4.03 -0.57
N SER A 324 13.13 3.38 -1.60
CA SER A 324 11.68 3.17 -1.77
C SER A 324 10.97 2.54 -0.57
N LEU A 325 11.71 2.10 0.44
CA LEU A 325 11.18 1.58 1.69
C LEU A 325 10.15 2.50 2.36
N ILE A 326 10.33 3.82 2.26
CA ILE A 326 9.44 4.80 2.88
C ILE A 326 8.17 5.07 2.05
N GLU A 327 8.20 4.74 0.77
CA GLU A 327 7.07 4.97 -0.15
C GLU A 327 5.86 4.14 0.25
N ALA A 328 6.10 2.94 0.73
CA ALA A 328 5.06 2.01 1.10
C ALA A 328 4.87 1.96 2.63
N GLY A 329 3.68 2.31 3.09
CA GLY A 329 3.17 2.03 4.45
C GLY A 329 3.77 2.81 5.62
N VAL A 330 4.80 3.64 5.41
CA VAL A 330 5.32 4.47 6.50
C VAL A 330 4.45 5.72 6.64
N ASP A 331 3.86 5.90 7.83
CA ASP A 331 3.02 7.04 8.13
C ASP A 331 3.86 8.22 8.65
N VAL A 332 4.27 9.09 7.72
CA VAL A 332 5.06 10.31 7.96
C VAL A 332 4.52 11.45 7.12
N ASP A 333 4.69 12.69 7.61
CA ASP A 333 4.23 13.91 6.94
C ASP A 333 5.34 14.96 6.91
N PHE A 334 5.99 15.11 5.77
CA PHE A 334 7.05 16.08 5.56
C PHE A 334 6.53 17.35 4.84
N PRO A 335 7.11 18.53 5.11
CA PRO A 335 6.79 19.76 4.38
C PRO A 335 7.36 19.78 2.95
N ALA A 336 8.47 19.09 2.71
CA ALA A 336 9.11 18.98 1.40
C ALA A 336 9.63 17.58 1.16
N ALA A 337 9.58 17.13 -0.08
CA ALA A 337 10.13 15.82 -0.46
C ALA A 337 10.95 15.94 -1.75
N TYR A 338 11.96 15.09 -1.86
CA TYR A 338 12.85 14.96 -3.00
C TYR A 338 12.81 13.52 -3.48
N ARG A 339 12.61 13.31 -4.78
CA ARG A 339 12.56 11.97 -5.38
C ARG A 339 13.51 11.85 -6.56
N GLU A 340 14.49 10.98 -6.45
CA GLU A 340 15.33 10.62 -7.60
C GLU A 340 14.43 10.02 -8.70
N GLN A 341 14.82 10.21 -9.96
CA GLN A 341 14.06 9.75 -11.12
C GLN A 341 13.55 8.31 -10.97
N CYS A 342 12.26 8.11 -11.22
CA CYS A 342 11.54 6.87 -11.01
C CYS A 342 10.32 6.79 -11.93
N GLY A 343 9.48 5.77 -11.77
CA GLY A 343 8.16 5.70 -12.38
C GLY A 343 7.15 6.62 -11.68
N LEU A 344 6.01 6.84 -12.34
CA LEU A 344 4.95 7.72 -11.84
C LEU A 344 4.40 7.26 -10.48
N ASP A 345 4.17 5.96 -10.31
CA ASP A 345 3.66 5.41 -9.05
C ASP A 345 4.54 5.75 -7.84
N SER A 346 5.85 5.55 -8.00
CA SER A 346 6.84 5.84 -6.95
C SER A 346 6.92 7.34 -6.64
N LEU A 347 6.80 8.19 -7.66
CA LEU A 347 6.73 9.64 -7.48
C LEU A 347 5.48 10.04 -6.68
N LEU A 348 4.31 9.50 -7.02
CA LEU A 348 3.06 9.77 -6.33
C LEU A 348 3.05 9.21 -4.91
N GLN A 349 3.68 8.06 -4.67
CA GLN A 349 3.84 7.51 -3.31
C GLN A 349 4.73 8.40 -2.45
N THR A 350 5.82 8.94 -3.00
CA THR A 350 6.66 9.94 -2.33
C THR A 350 5.87 11.22 -2.06
N ALA A 351 5.09 11.70 -3.03
CA ALA A 351 4.22 12.86 -2.86
C ALA A 351 3.18 12.63 -1.74
N GLY A 352 2.69 11.41 -1.59
CA GLY A 352 1.82 11.01 -0.49
C GLY A 352 2.45 11.05 0.92
N ARG A 353 3.76 11.31 1.02
CA ARG A 353 4.49 11.54 2.28
C ARG A 353 4.80 13.02 2.53
N CYS A 354 4.43 13.88 1.58
CA CYS A 354 4.55 15.33 1.67
C CYS A 354 3.17 15.95 1.87
N ASN A 355 3.01 16.80 2.89
CA ASN A 355 1.74 17.42 3.26
C ASN A 355 0.57 16.39 3.40
N ARG A 356 0.89 15.24 3.94
CA ARG A 356 -0.03 14.11 4.02
C ARG A 356 -1.31 14.44 4.79
N GLU A 357 -1.20 15.25 5.83
CA GLU A 357 -2.33 15.67 6.64
C GLU A 357 -3.09 16.89 6.05
N GLY A 358 -2.56 17.47 4.97
CA GLY A 358 -3.17 18.63 4.31
C GLY A 358 -3.17 19.90 5.17
N LYS A 359 -2.19 20.04 6.07
CA LYS A 359 -2.07 21.21 6.97
C LYS A 359 -1.46 22.42 6.27
N ARG A 360 -0.82 22.23 5.11
CA ARG A 360 -0.14 23.28 4.32
C ARG A 360 -0.83 23.43 2.97
N SER A 361 -0.64 24.57 2.33
CA SER A 361 -1.08 24.74 0.94
C SER A 361 -0.26 23.86 -0.01
N ALA A 362 -0.85 23.44 -1.13
CA ALA A 362 -0.14 22.66 -2.15
C ALA A 362 1.04 23.45 -2.76
N ALA A 363 0.96 24.77 -2.80
CA ALA A 363 2.02 25.64 -3.29
C ALA A 363 3.26 25.68 -2.38
N GLU A 364 3.06 25.47 -1.07
CA GLU A 364 4.16 25.42 -0.08
C GLU A 364 4.72 24.01 0.11
N SER A 365 4.05 23.01 -0.43
CA SER A 365 4.38 21.59 -0.25
C SER A 365 4.90 21.01 -1.56
N ILE A 366 6.20 21.15 -1.78
CA ILE A 366 6.81 20.84 -3.07
C ILE A 366 7.49 19.48 -3.03
N VAL A 367 7.21 18.68 -4.04
CA VAL A 367 7.91 17.44 -4.33
C VAL A 367 8.84 17.66 -5.51
N TYR A 368 10.11 17.58 -5.24
CA TYR A 368 11.16 17.79 -6.23
C TYR A 368 11.57 16.45 -6.85
N ARG A 369 11.43 16.34 -8.17
CA ARG A 369 12.04 15.26 -8.94
C ARG A 369 13.43 15.68 -9.38
N PHE A 370 14.41 14.78 -9.30
CA PHE A 370 15.79 15.07 -9.71
C PHE A 370 16.49 13.85 -10.30
N ARG A 371 17.62 14.10 -10.97
CA ARG A 371 18.61 13.11 -11.40
C ARG A 371 19.96 13.51 -10.81
N LEU A 372 20.71 12.55 -10.31
CA LEU A 372 22.10 12.78 -9.91
C LEU A 372 23.04 12.68 -11.12
N GLU A 373 24.04 13.58 -11.19
CA GLU A 373 25.00 13.66 -12.31
C GLU A 373 25.80 12.35 -12.46
N ASP A 374 26.25 11.76 -11.34
CA ASP A 374 27.16 10.63 -11.31
C ASP A 374 26.49 9.28 -11.09
N VAL A 375 25.16 9.21 -11.12
CA VAL A 375 24.41 8.00 -10.82
C VAL A 375 23.53 7.59 -12.00
N LEU A 376 23.83 6.44 -12.58
CA LEU A 376 22.97 5.83 -13.58
C LEU A 376 21.74 5.22 -12.89
N ALA A 377 20.58 5.45 -13.49
CA ALA A 377 19.35 4.80 -13.03
C ALA A 377 19.50 3.27 -13.08
N PRO A 378 18.95 2.54 -12.11
CA PRO A 378 18.90 1.09 -12.16
C PRO A 378 18.19 0.62 -13.45
N VAL A 379 18.74 -0.39 -14.10
CA VAL A 379 18.19 -0.94 -15.37
C VAL A 379 16.73 -1.33 -15.22
N MET A 380 16.35 -1.87 -14.06
CA MET A 380 14.98 -2.26 -13.75
C MET A 380 13.98 -1.09 -13.80
N LEU A 381 14.45 0.14 -13.56
CA LEU A 381 13.59 1.34 -13.58
C LEU A 381 13.56 2.03 -14.94
N ALA A 382 14.38 1.63 -15.90
CA ALA A 382 14.52 2.32 -17.18
C ALA A 382 13.19 2.42 -17.94
N LYS A 383 12.40 1.36 -17.97
CA LYS A 383 11.07 1.33 -18.60
C LYS A 383 10.11 2.30 -17.91
N ASN A 384 10.06 2.29 -16.57
CA ASN A 384 9.18 3.14 -15.79
C ASN A 384 9.56 4.63 -15.90
N ILE A 385 10.86 4.94 -15.92
CA ILE A 385 11.36 6.29 -16.13
C ILE A 385 10.99 6.79 -17.52
N SER A 386 11.13 5.96 -18.56
CA SER A 386 10.74 6.30 -19.93
C SER A 386 9.24 6.52 -20.06
N ALA A 387 8.42 5.69 -19.40
CA ALA A 387 6.97 5.86 -19.36
C ALA A 387 6.57 7.16 -18.68
N LEU A 388 7.21 7.52 -17.55
CA LEU A 388 6.99 8.81 -16.89
C LEU A 388 7.38 10.00 -17.78
N ALA A 389 8.50 9.90 -18.48
CA ALA A 389 8.93 10.95 -19.42
C ALA A 389 7.95 11.14 -20.58
N PHE A 390 7.32 10.04 -21.03
CA PHE A 390 6.28 10.07 -22.05
C PHE A 390 4.98 10.70 -21.51
N ALA A 391 4.54 10.31 -20.31
CA ALA A 391 3.37 10.88 -19.65
C ALA A 391 3.53 12.38 -19.39
N ALA A 392 4.71 12.83 -18.94
CA ALA A 392 5.02 14.24 -18.70
C ALA A 392 4.93 15.13 -19.95
N ARG A 393 5.10 14.57 -21.15
CA ARG A 393 4.93 15.30 -22.41
C ARG A 393 3.47 15.47 -22.81
N ARG A 394 2.58 14.60 -22.34
CA ARG A 394 1.16 14.56 -22.70
C ARG A 394 0.28 15.26 -21.68
N ALA A 395 0.63 15.14 -20.41
CA ALA A 395 -0.11 15.74 -19.31
C ALA A 395 0.79 16.73 -18.57
N PRO A 396 0.46 18.03 -18.56
CA PRO A 396 1.21 19.04 -17.81
C PRO A 396 1.22 18.78 -16.31
N ASP A 397 0.20 18.09 -15.81
CA ASP A 397 0.05 17.72 -14.41
C ASP A 397 0.18 16.20 -14.25
N LEU A 398 1.34 15.78 -13.75
CA LEU A 398 1.63 14.37 -13.49
C LEU A 398 0.79 13.73 -12.38
N ALA A 399 0.12 14.53 -11.56
CA ALA A 399 -0.79 14.04 -10.52
C ALA A 399 -2.24 13.94 -11.04
N SER A 400 -2.52 14.28 -12.30
CA SER A 400 -3.85 14.17 -12.87
C SER A 400 -4.19 12.73 -13.25
N PRO A 401 -5.47 12.32 -13.21
CA PRO A 401 -5.91 11.03 -13.73
C PRO A 401 -5.44 10.76 -15.17
N GLN A 402 -5.41 11.79 -16.01
CA GLN A 402 -4.99 11.71 -17.43
C GLN A 402 -3.49 11.38 -17.61
N ALA A 403 -2.64 11.73 -16.65
CA ALA A 403 -1.22 11.34 -16.68
C ALA A 403 -1.01 9.88 -16.29
N ILE A 404 -1.98 9.30 -15.63
CA ILE A 404 -1.94 7.96 -15.06
C ILE A 404 -2.44 6.92 -16.07
N GLU A 405 -3.38 7.29 -16.93
CA GLU A 405 -3.83 6.51 -18.09
C GLU A 405 -2.75 6.45 -19.20
#